data_b2457cec2df7c9a68317661563118a6f
#
_entry.id   b2457cec2df7c9a68317661563118a6f
#
_cell.length_a   1.000
_cell.length_b   1.000
_cell.length_c   1.000
_cell.angle_alpha   90.00
_cell.angle_beta   90.00
_cell.angle_gamma   90.00
#
_symmetry.space_group_name_H-M   'P 1'
#
loop_
_entity.id
_entity.type
_entity.pdbx_description
1 polymer ?
#
loop_
_entity_poly.entity_id
_entity_poly.type
_entity_poly.pdbx_seq_one_letter_code
_entity_poly.pdbx_strand_id
1 'polypeptide(L)'
;MTTHVKPIVLVGPAGVGKTTVGKKLANSLGLSFLDTDALFVKDHGPISEFFAVNGESAFRRLEEDYLSYALSSSGVIATGGGAILSEANRQALKVATVVYLKTDGTHMHKRLSQGTRPLLKN
;
A
#
# COMPACT_ATOMS: atom_id res chain seq x y z
N MET A 1 -2.71 2.87 -29.62
CA MET A 1 -1.59 2.86 -28.80
C MET A 1 -1.93 3.10 -27.37
N THR A 2 -1.31 2.42 -26.55
CA THR A 2 -1.64 2.44 -25.16
C THR A 2 -0.62 3.20 -24.36
N THR A 3 -1.07 4.09 -23.58
CA THR A 3 -0.17 4.77 -22.69
C THR A 3 0.05 3.89 -21.49
N HIS A 4 1.30 3.63 -21.23
CA HIS A 4 1.64 2.82 -20.07
C HIS A 4 1.73 3.71 -18.86
N VAL A 5 0.86 3.48 -17.90
CA VAL A 5 0.83 4.27 -16.69
C VAL A 5 1.34 3.43 -15.53
N LYS A 6 2.32 3.95 -14.82
CA LYS A 6 2.84 3.24 -13.67
C LYS A 6 1.81 3.22 -12.57
N PRO A 7 1.71 2.12 -11.83
CA PRO A 7 0.85 2.11 -10.66
C PRO A 7 1.38 3.08 -9.60
N ILE A 8 0.49 3.60 -8.79
CA ILE A 8 0.83 4.48 -7.69
C ILE A 8 0.65 3.68 -6.42
N VAL A 9 1.71 3.51 -5.66
CA VAL A 9 1.68 2.67 -4.48
C VAL A 9 1.90 3.50 -3.23
N LEU A 10 0.96 3.40 -2.30
CA LEU A 10 1.07 4.11 -1.02
C LEU A 10 1.66 3.17 0.01
N VAL A 11 2.74 3.60 0.62
CA VAL A 11 3.40 2.85 1.67
C VAL A 11 3.49 3.70 2.92
N GLY A 12 3.72 3.10 4.06
CA GLY A 12 3.81 3.83 5.31
C GLY A 12 3.23 3.01 6.44
N PRO A 13 3.36 3.50 7.67
CA PRO A 13 2.93 2.72 8.83
C PRO A 13 1.42 2.52 8.87
N ALA A 14 1.00 1.49 9.61
CA ALA A 14 -0.41 1.24 9.80
C ALA A 14 -1.05 2.45 10.48
N GLY A 15 -2.28 2.73 10.13
CA GLY A 15 -3.01 3.83 10.76
C GLY A 15 -2.73 5.20 10.20
N VAL A 16 -1.88 5.30 9.19
CA VAL A 16 -1.58 6.60 8.62
C VAL A 16 -2.62 7.05 7.59
N GLY A 17 -3.54 6.16 7.24
CA GLY A 17 -4.62 6.51 6.32
C GLY A 17 -4.40 6.17 4.87
N LYS A 18 -3.56 5.18 4.59
CA LYS A 18 -3.26 4.79 3.21
C LYS A 18 -4.51 4.46 2.42
N THR A 19 -5.43 3.71 3.02
CA THR A 19 -6.64 3.32 2.33
C THR A 19 -7.50 4.54 2.00
N THR A 20 -7.67 5.43 2.96
CA THR A 20 -8.48 6.63 2.76
C THR A 20 -7.88 7.53 1.69
N VAL A 21 -6.59 7.79 1.79
CA VAL A 21 -5.90 8.63 0.82
C VAL A 21 -5.92 7.97 -0.56
N GLY A 22 -5.68 6.67 -0.58
CA GLY A 22 -5.64 5.93 -1.83
C GLY A 22 -6.95 5.95 -2.58
N LYS A 23 -8.05 5.78 -1.86
CA LYS A 23 -9.37 5.82 -2.50
C LYS A 23 -9.66 7.20 -3.07
N LYS A 24 -9.33 8.25 -2.33
CA LYS A 24 -9.54 9.60 -2.80
C LYS A 24 -8.69 9.91 -4.02
N LEU A 25 -7.46 9.48 -3.99
CA LEU A 25 -6.54 9.71 -5.10
C LEU A 25 -7.02 8.97 -6.35
N ALA A 26 -7.41 7.71 -6.18
CA ALA A 26 -7.89 6.93 -7.31
C ALA A 26 -9.13 7.56 -7.91
N ASN A 27 -10.04 8.01 -7.06
CA ASN A 27 -11.25 8.66 -7.54
C ASN A 27 -10.94 9.93 -8.32
N SER A 28 -10.02 10.75 -7.81
CA SER A 28 -9.63 11.98 -8.49
C SER A 28 -8.99 11.72 -9.83
N LEU A 29 -8.24 10.65 -9.95
CA LEU A 29 -7.52 10.36 -11.18
C LEU A 29 -8.29 9.45 -12.14
N GLY A 30 -9.44 8.97 -11.72
CA GLY A 30 -10.20 8.02 -12.52
C GLY A 30 -9.52 6.66 -12.64
N LEU A 31 -8.82 6.25 -11.59
CA LEU A 31 -8.09 4.98 -11.59
C LEU A 31 -8.74 4.00 -10.62
N SER A 32 -8.40 2.73 -10.79
CA SER A 32 -8.86 1.70 -9.87
C SER A 32 -8.09 1.80 -8.56
N PHE A 33 -8.62 1.18 -7.53
CA PHE A 33 -7.97 1.13 -6.23
C PHE A 33 -7.91 -0.30 -5.73
N LEU A 34 -6.76 -0.70 -5.22
CA LEU A 34 -6.58 -2.00 -4.57
C LEU A 34 -5.89 -1.79 -3.24
N ASP A 35 -6.27 -2.61 -2.27
CA ASP A 35 -5.64 -2.60 -0.95
C ASP A 35 -5.14 -4.01 -0.71
N THR A 36 -3.83 -4.18 -0.59
CA THR A 36 -3.27 -5.52 -0.49
C THR A 36 -3.65 -6.22 0.81
N ASP A 37 -3.85 -5.47 1.89
CA ASP A 37 -4.31 -6.07 3.13
C ASP A 37 -5.75 -6.57 2.98
N ALA A 38 -6.58 -5.81 2.28
CA ALA A 38 -7.96 -6.23 2.05
C ALA A 38 -8.02 -7.48 1.20
N LEU A 39 -7.14 -7.58 0.21
CA LEU A 39 -7.06 -8.79 -0.62
C LEU A 39 -6.67 -9.99 0.24
N PHE A 40 -5.70 -9.79 1.11
CA PHE A 40 -5.27 -10.86 2.01
C PHE A 40 -6.43 -11.31 2.89
N VAL A 41 -7.12 -10.37 3.50
CA VAL A 41 -8.20 -10.68 4.43
C VAL A 41 -9.34 -11.42 3.73
N LYS A 42 -9.61 -11.03 2.50
CA LYS A 42 -10.67 -11.71 1.75
C LYS A 42 -10.37 -13.18 1.55
N ASP A 43 -9.11 -13.51 1.31
CA ASP A 43 -8.71 -14.89 1.03
C ASP A 43 -8.36 -15.69 2.27
N HIS A 44 -7.82 -15.05 3.29
CA HIS A 44 -7.22 -15.75 4.43
C HIS A 44 -7.79 -15.38 5.80
N GLY A 45 -8.70 -14.40 5.84
CA GLY A 45 -9.24 -13.96 7.12
C GLY A 45 -8.34 -12.93 7.80
N PRO A 46 -8.64 -12.61 9.05
CA PRO A 46 -7.91 -11.54 9.74
C PRO A 46 -6.41 -11.79 9.79
N ILE A 47 -5.66 -10.75 9.52
CA ILE A 47 -4.20 -10.83 9.47
C ILE A 47 -3.61 -11.29 10.79
N SER A 48 -4.12 -10.77 11.91
CA SER A 48 -3.56 -11.14 13.20
C SER A 48 -3.73 -12.63 13.50
N GLU A 49 -4.84 -13.21 13.09
CA GLU A 49 -5.07 -14.63 13.30
C GLU A 49 -4.15 -15.46 12.41
N PHE A 50 -4.01 -15.06 11.16
CA PHE A 50 -3.11 -15.77 10.26
C PHE A 50 -1.68 -15.74 10.80
N PHE A 51 -1.27 -14.57 11.25
CA PHE A 51 0.07 -14.36 11.77
C PHE A 51 0.32 -15.26 12.99
N ALA A 52 -0.65 -15.33 13.90
CA ALA A 52 -0.52 -16.13 15.09
C ALA A 52 -0.39 -17.63 14.77
N VAL A 53 -1.10 -18.10 13.77
CA VAL A 53 -1.10 -19.51 13.41
C VAL A 53 0.08 -19.88 12.53
N ASN A 54 0.38 -19.05 11.55
CA ASN A 54 1.34 -19.40 10.51
C ASN A 54 2.68 -18.69 10.57
N GLY A 55 2.77 -17.62 11.37
CA GLY A 55 4.03 -16.92 11.60
C GLY A 55 4.30 -15.83 10.59
N GLU A 56 5.31 -15.06 10.88
CA GLU A 56 5.66 -13.88 10.10
C GLU A 56 6.13 -14.23 8.69
N SER A 57 6.97 -15.26 8.56
CA SER A 57 7.50 -15.61 7.25
C SER A 57 6.41 -15.96 6.26
N ALA A 58 5.41 -16.73 6.72
CA ALA A 58 4.32 -17.12 5.85
C ALA A 58 3.49 -15.91 5.45
N PHE A 59 3.25 -15.01 6.39
CA PHE A 59 2.50 -13.78 6.08
C PHE A 59 3.27 -12.93 5.06
N ARG A 60 4.57 -12.74 5.27
CA ARG A 60 5.36 -11.88 4.39
C ARG A 60 5.42 -12.44 2.97
N ARG A 61 5.46 -13.75 2.83
CA ARG A 61 5.46 -14.36 1.51
C ARG A 61 4.16 -14.07 0.78
N LEU A 62 3.03 -14.19 1.47
CA LEU A 62 1.75 -13.89 0.85
C LEU A 62 1.61 -12.39 0.56
N GLU A 63 2.12 -11.56 1.46
CA GLU A 63 2.10 -10.12 1.24
C GLU A 63 2.85 -9.76 -0.05
N GLU A 64 3.99 -10.40 -0.28
CA GLU A 64 4.74 -10.19 -1.51
C GLU A 64 3.95 -10.61 -2.73
N ASP A 65 3.24 -11.72 -2.63
CA ASP A 65 2.43 -12.22 -3.73
C ASP A 65 1.29 -11.26 -4.05
N TYR A 66 0.62 -10.73 -3.03
CA TYR A 66 -0.47 -9.81 -3.25
C TYR A 66 0.02 -8.48 -3.84
N LEU A 67 1.18 -8.01 -3.42
CA LEU A 67 1.74 -6.80 -3.99
C LEU A 67 2.09 -7.02 -5.46
N SER A 68 2.72 -8.14 -5.75
CA SER A 68 3.07 -8.48 -7.13
C SER A 68 1.84 -8.51 -8.02
N TYR A 69 0.77 -9.11 -7.52
CA TYR A 69 -0.50 -9.15 -8.24
C TYR A 69 -1.03 -7.73 -8.48
N ALA A 70 -1.03 -6.92 -7.43
CA ALA A 70 -1.58 -5.57 -7.53
C ALA A 70 -0.78 -4.70 -8.50
N LEU A 71 0.53 -4.92 -8.56
CA LEU A 71 1.39 -4.12 -9.44
C LEU A 71 1.13 -4.35 -10.92
N SER A 72 0.40 -5.40 -11.25
CA SER A 72 0.05 -5.62 -12.65
C SER A 72 -1.06 -4.67 -13.12
N SER A 73 -1.70 -3.97 -12.20
CA SER A 73 -2.69 -2.97 -12.58
C SER A 73 -1.98 -1.62 -12.68
N SER A 74 -2.64 -0.65 -13.28
CA SER A 74 -2.09 0.70 -13.34
C SER A 74 -2.87 1.66 -12.46
N GLY A 75 -3.46 1.13 -11.40
CA GLY A 75 -4.25 1.96 -10.50
C GLY A 75 -3.48 2.39 -9.27
N VAL A 76 -4.23 2.72 -8.23
CA VAL A 76 -3.68 3.13 -6.94
C VAL A 76 -3.73 1.93 -6.02
N ILE A 77 -2.64 1.67 -5.32
CA ILE A 77 -2.51 0.51 -4.45
C ILE A 77 -2.10 0.98 -3.07
N ALA A 78 -2.85 0.57 -2.05
CA ALA A 78 -2.44 0.79 -0.67
C ALA A 78 -1.85 -0.51 -0.15
N THR A 79 -0.75 -0.42 0.58
CA THR A 79 -0.05 -1.60 1.09
C THR A 79 -0.16 -1.68 2.60
N GLY A 80 0.19 -2.83 3.15
CA GLY A 80 0.26 -3.00 4.59
C GLY A 80 1.43 -2.25 5.20
N GLY A 81 1.40 -2.06 6.50
CA GLY A 81 2.39 -1.24 7.18
C GLY A 81 3.81 -1.76 7.09
N GLY A 82 3.98 -3.06 6.95
CA GLY A 82 5.32 -3.65 6.89
C GLY A 82 5.80 -3.99 5.49
N ALA A 83 5.06 -3.57 4.46
CA ALA A 83 5.41 -3.98 3.11
C ALA A 83 6.82 -3.58 2.69
N ILE A 84 7.27 -2.41 3.13
CA ILE A 84 8.58 -1.93 2.73
C ILE A 84 9.73 -2.59 3.48
N LEU A 85 9.43 -3.45 4.43
CA LEU A 85 10.47 -4.17 5.15
C LEU A 85 11.04 -5.31 4.30
N SER A 86 10.32 -5.72 3.27
CA SER A 86 10.75 -6.81 2.42
C SER A 86 11.63 -6.30 1.29
N GLU A 87 12.77 -6.91 1.13
CA GLU A 87 13.66 -6.57 0.02
C GLU A 87 12.97 -6.89 -1.32
N ALA A 88 12.27 -8.00 -1.38
CA ALA A 88 11.56 -8.37 -2.60
C ALA A 88 10.52 -7.32 -2.97
N ASN A 89 9.79 -6.82 -1.98
CA ASN A 89 8.81 -5.78 -2.23
C ASN A 89 9.48 -4.49 -2.69
N ARG A 90 10.59 -4.12 -2.07
CA ARG A 90 11.27 -2.90 -2.47
C ARG A 90 11.75 -2.98 -3.92
N GLN A 91 12.21 -4.16 -4.34
CA GLN A 91 12.62 -4.35 -5.73
C GLN A 91 11.41 -4.29 -6.67
N ALA A 92 10.32 -4.92 -6.26
CA ALA A 92 9.11 -4.91 -7.08
C ALA A 92 8.55 -3.50 -7.26
N LEU A 93 8.71 -2.66 -6.25
CA LEU A 93 8.17 -1.30 -6.30
C LEU A 93 8.89 -0.38 -7.27
N LYS A 94 10.00 -0.82 -7.83
CA LYS A 94 10.73 0.02 -8.78
C LYS A 94 9.94 0.34 -10.04
N VAL A 95 8.92 -0.46 -10.33
CA VAL A 95 8.07 -0.20 -11.50
C VAL A 95 6.93 0.75 -11.18
N ALA A 96 6.85 1.24 -9.96
CA ALA A 96 5.73 2.05 -9.50
C ALA A 96 6.16 3.44 -9.10
N THR A 97 5.19 4.33 -9.02
CA THR A 97 5.40 5.61 -8.35
C THR A 97 5.04 5.38 -6.88
N VAL A 98 6.03 5.46 -6.02
CA VAL A 98 5.85 5.15 -4.62
C VAL A 98 5.67 6.42 -3.82
N VAL A 99 4.60 6.44 -3.04
CA VAL A 99 4.25 7.58 -2.20
C VAL A 99 4.31 7.13 -0.75
N TYR A 100 5.15 7.75 0.04
CA TYR A 100 5.30 7.38 1.44
C TYR A 100 4.52 8.32 2.33
N LEU A 101 3.55 7.78 3.06
CA LEU A 101 2.77 8.55 4.01
C LEU A 101 3.38 8.38 5.39
N LYS A 102 3.64 9.50 6.05
CA LYS A 102 4.20 9.50 7.38
C LYS A 102 3.29 10.25 8.31
N THR A 103 3.47 10.00 9.58
CA THR A 103 2.75 10.76 10.58
C THR A 103 3.69 11.01 11.74
N ASP A 104 3.51 12.14 12.39
CA ASP A 104 4.24 12.42 13.62
C ASP A 104 3.42 11.99 14.82
N GLY A 105 2.29 11.34 14.56
CA GLY A 105 1.48 10.80 15.64
C GLY A 105 0.47 11.75 16.24
N THR A 106 0.63 13.02 16.04
CA THR A 106 -0.26 13.98 16.67
C THR A 106 -1.20 14.67 15.70
N HIS A 107 -0.79 14.80 14.46
CA HIS A 107 -1.58 15.53 13.48
C HIS A 107 -1.83 14.72 12.23
N MET A 108 -2.08 13.45 12.41
CA MET A 108 -2.25 12.58 11.28
C MET A 108 -3.31 13.04 10.31
N HIS A 109 -4.49 13.40 10.82
CA HIS A 109 -5.55 13.83 9.92
C HIS A 109 -5.21 15.12 9.20
N LYS A 110 -4.47 16.00 9.84
CA LYS A 110 -4.06 17.24 9.21
C LYS A 110 -3.07 16.95 8.10
N ARG A 111 -2.14 16.06 8.35
CA ARG A 111 -1.16 15.71 7.35
C ARG A 111 -1.83 15.10 6.15
N LEU A 112 -2.83 14.28 6.37
CA LEU A 112 -3.54 13.67 5.26
C LEU A 112 -4.30 14.70 4.45
N SER A 113 -4.84 15.70 5.10
CA SER A 113 -5.57 16.71 4.36
C SER A 113 -4.62 17.58 3.54
N GLN A 114 -3.40 17.75 4.00
CA GLN A 114 -2.40 18.48 3.24
C GLN A 114 -1.84 17.64 2.13
N GLY A 115 -1.78 16.36 2.36
CA GLY A 115 -1.52 15.37 1.32
C GLY A 115 -0.14 15.28 0.76
N THR A 116 0.52 16.36 0.50
CA THR A 116 1.76 16.29 -0.22
C THR A 116 2.99 16.30 0.62
N ARG A 117 2.93 16.95 1.77
CA ARG A 117 4.08 17.06 2.57
C ARG A 117 4.69 15.77 2.96
N PRO A 118 3.97 14.84 3.55
CA PRO A 118 4.57 13.58 3.94
C PRO A 118 5.06 12.78 2.78
N LEU A 119 4.58 13.06 1.62
CA LEU A 119 4.94 12.29 0.46
C LEU A 119 6.34 12.56 -0.03
N LEU A 120 6.86 13.70 0.30
CA LEU A 120 8.13 14.09 -0.20
C LEU A 120 9.27 13.75 0.69
N LYS A 121 8.93 13.24 1.86
CA LYS A 121 9.99 12.93 2.71
C LYS A 121 10.31 11.55 2.62
N ASN A 122 11.25 11.17 2.72
CA ASN A 122 11.54 9.83 2.65
C ASN A 122 12.69 9.49 2.84
#